data_4b421c481e05f2e9bb1c436e6f87a406
#
_entry.id   4b421c481e05f2e9bb1c436e6f87a406
#
_cell.length_a   1.000
_cell.length_b   1.000
_cell.length_c   1.000
_cell.angle_alpha   90.00
_cell.angle_beta   90.00
_cell.angle_gamma   90.00
#
_symmetry.space_group_name_H-M   'P 1'
#
loop_
_entity.id
_entity.type
_entity.pdbx_description
1 polymer ?
#
loop_
_entity_poly.entity_id
_entity_poly.type
_entity_poly.pdbx_seq_one_letter_code
_entity_poly.pdbx_strand_id
1 'polypeptide(L)' 'MTTLYDIQTIANREQMNLSLALAQAIEEFDRAREEGDKLGEEMMAALMKMIVEQMKAIEE' A
#
# COMPACT_ATOMS: atom_id res chain seq x y z
N MET A 1 0.08 -2.65 29.37
CA MET A 1 0.70 -3.93 29.04
C MET A 1 0.24 -4.40 27.65
N THR A 2 1.19 -4.68 26.76
CA THR A 2 0.84 -5.10 25.40
C THR A 2 0.49 -6.59 25.37
N THR A 3 -0.72 -6.92 24.95
CA THR A 3 -1.16 -8.30 24.83
C THR A 3 -1.07 -8.76 23.38
N LEU A 4 -1.23 -10.07 23.18
CA LEU A 4 -1.26 -10.65 21.83
C LEU A 4 -2.40 -10.07 21.01
N TYR A 5 -3.53 -9.81 21.66
CA TYR A 5 -4.68 -9.18 21.01
C TYR A 5 -4.35 -7.76 20.52
N ASP A 6 -3.64 -6.99 21.35
CA ASP A 6 -3.26 -5.63 20.98
C ASP A 6 -2.31 -5.63 19.78
N ILE A 7 -1.38 -6.59 19.75
CA ILE A 7 -0.44 -6.72 18.63
C ILE A 7 -1.19 -7.05 17.35
N GLN A 8 -2.15 -7.97 17.40
CA GLN A 8 -2.96 -8.32 16.24
C GLN A 8 -3.80 -7.13 15.74
N THR A 9 -4.37 -6.37 16.68
CA THR A 9 -5.17 -5.21 16.34
C THR A 9 -4.32 -4.14 15.62
N ILE A 10 -3.10 -3.92 16.10
CA ILE A 10 -2.18 -2.97 15.46
C ILE A 10 -1.79 -3.46 14.07
N ALA A 11 -1.45 -4.74 13.94
CA ALA A 11 -1.08 -5.32 12.64
C ALA A 11 -2.23 -5.23 11.64
N ASN A 12 -3.45 -5.53 12.07
CA ASN A 12 -4.62 -5.44 11.21
C ASN A 12 -4.89 -4.01 10.76
N ARG A 13 -4.69 -3.04 11.66
CA ARG A 13 -4.87 -1.63 11.33
C ARG A 13 -3.85 -1.17 10.31
N GLU A 14 -2.58 -1.56 10.47
CA GLU A 14 -1.53 -1.22 9.52
C GLU A 14 -1.80 -1.84 8.15
N GLN A 15 -2.24 -3.08 8.13
CA GLN A 15 -2.58 -3.76 6.87
C GLN A 15 -3.75 -3.06 6.17
N MET A 16 -4.76 -2.63 6.93
CA MET A 16 -5.88 -1.87 6.40
C MET A 16 -5.43 -0.54 5.83
N ASN A 17 -4.55 0.17 6.54
CA ASN A 17 -4.00 1.44 6.06
C ASN A 17 -3.18 1.25 4.78
N LEU A 18 -2.41 0.16 4.70
CA LEU A 18 -1.64 -0.16 3.50
C LEU A 18 -2.56 -0.50 2.33
N SER A 19 -3.67 -1.18 2.60
CA SER A 19 -4.66 -1.49 1.56
C SER A 19 -5.28 -0.22 0.98
N LEU A 20 -5.60 0.75 1.84
CA LEU A 20 -6.11 2.05 1.39
C LEU A 20 -5.08 2.82 0.57
N ALA A 21 -3.83 2.79 1.02
CA ALA A 21 -2.74 3.43 0.30
C ALA A 21 -2.54 2.78 -1.08
N LEU A 22 -2.64 1.45 -1.14
CA LEU A 22 -2.55 0.72 -2.39
C LEU A 22 -3.67 1.11 -3.36
N ALA A 23 -4.90 1.21 -2.86
CA ALA A 23 -6.04 1.61 -3.67
C ALA A 23 -5.83 3.00 -4.26
N GLN A 24 -5.35 3.95 -3.45
CA GLN A 24 -5.05 5.31 -3.92
C GLN A 24 -3.92 5.31 -4.95
N ALA A 25 -2.89 4.49 -4.73
CA ALA A 25 -1.78 4.37 -5.68
C ALA A 25 -2.25 3.84 -7.03
N ILE A 26 -3.17 2.87 -7.01
CA ILE A 26 -3.76 2.32 -8.24
C ILE A 26 -4.53 3.40 -8.99
N GLU A 27 -5.33 4.20 -8.28
CA GLU A 27 -6.09 5.29 -8.91
C GLU A 27 -5.16 6.32 -9.56
N GLU A 28 -4.09 6.69 -8.86
CA GLU A 28 -3.11 7.64 -9.41
C GLU A 28 -2.35 7.03 -10.59
N PHE A 29 -2.07 5.74 -10.53
CA PHE A 29 -1.44 5.02 -11.64
C PHE A 29 -2.33 5.08 -12.89
N ASP A 30 -3.61 4.76 -12.74
CA ASP A 30 -4.55 4.80 -13.86
C ASP A 30 -4.68 6.20 -14.43
N ARG A 31 -4.72 7.22 -13.57
CA ARG A 31 -4.79 8.61 -14.01
C ARG A 31 -3.55 9.01 -14.80
N ALA A 32 -2.36 8.67 -14.30
CA ALA A 32 -1.11 8.97 -14.99
C ALA A 32 -1.08 8.29 -16.37
N ARG A 33 -1.58 7.07 -16.44
CA ARG A 33 -1.64 6.32 -17.68
C ARG A 33 -2.58 6.97 -18.68
N GLU A 34 -3.74 7.43 -18.23
CA GLU A 34 -4.71 8.11 -19.08
C GLU A 34 -4.16 9.45 -19.61
N GLU A 35 -3.40 10.16 -18.78
CA GLU A 35 -2.79 11.43 -19.14
C GLU A 35 -1.52 11.27 -19.99
N GLY A 36 -1.04 10.05 -20.15
CA GLY A 36 0.20 9.78 -20.86
C GLY A 36 1.45 10.17 -20.09
N ASP A 37 1.35 10.28 -18.77
CA ASP A 37 2.46 10.63 -17.88
C ASP A 37 3.24 9.37 -17.50
N LYS A 38 4.24 9.04 -18.30
CA LYS A 38 5.04 7.84 -18.10
C LYS A 38 5.84 7.88 -16.80
N LEU A 39 6.36 9.06 -16.46
CA LEU A 39 7.12 9.21 -15.21
C LEU A 39 6.23 8.96 -14.00
N GLY A 40 5.05 9.55 -13.98
CA GLY A 40 4.08 9.34 -12.91
C GLY A 40 3.64 7.88 -12.84
N GLU A 41 3.44 7.23 -13.98
CA GLU A 41 3.09 5.82 -14.06
C GLU A 41 4.18 4.95 -13.42
N GLU A 42 5.44 5.20 -13.74
CA GLU A 42 6.56 4.45 -13.18
C GLU A 42 6.71 4.69 -11.68
N MET A 43 6.52 5.94 -11.23
CA MET A 43 6.59 6.27 -9.82
C MET A 43 5.50 5.57 -9.02
N MET A 44 4.29 5.53 -9.54
CA MET A 44 3.17 4.86 -8.88
C MET A 44 3.36 3.34 -8.88
N ALA A 45 3.92 2.77 -9.94
CA ALA A 45 4.22 1.35 -9.99
C ALA A 45 5.24 0.96 -8.92
N ALA A 46 6.29 1.78 -8.74
CA ALA A 46 7.27 1.56 -7.70
C ALA A 46 6.65 1.66 -6.30
N LEU A 47 5.78 2.64 -6.10
CA LEU A 47 5.09 2.82 -4.82
C LEU A 47 4.19 1.62 -4.51
N MET A 48 3.45 1.13 -5.50
CA MET A 48 2.59 -0.04 -5.32
C MET A 48 3.41 -1.27 -4.91
N LYS A 49 4.56 -1.45 -5.54
CA LYS A 49 5.46 -2.56 -5.20
C LYS A 49 5.94 -2.46 -3.75
N MET A 50 6.32 -1.27 -3.32
CA MET A 50 6.75 -1.04 -1.94
C MET A 50 5.62 -1.34 -0.95
N ILE A 51 4.40 -0.92 -1.26
CA ILE A 51 3.25 -1.16 -0.40
C ILE A 51 2.98 -2.65 -0.27
N VAL A 52 3.02 -3.39 -1.39
CA VAL A 52 2.79 -4.84 -1.38
C VAL A 52 3.87 -5.55 -0.55
N GLU A 53 5.12 -5.12 -0.64
CA GLU A 53 6.20 -5.69 0.15
C GLU A 53 5.98 -5.44 1.65
N GLN A 54 5.49 -4.26 2.02
CA GLN A 54 5.16 -3.96 3.41
C GLN A 54 4.01 -4.84 3.91
N MET A 55 3.00 -5.06 3.07
CA MET A 55 1.88 -5.93 3.42
C MET A 55 2.34 -7.35 3.69
N LYS A 56 3.25 -7.87 2.87
CA LYS A 56 3.82 -9.20 3.06
C LYS A 56 4.62 -9.30 4.35
N ALA A 57 5.37 -8.27 4.68
CA ALA A 57 6.16 -8.25 5.92
C ALA A 57 5.26 -8.32 7.15
N ILE A 58 4.08 -7.69 7.10
CA ILE A 58 3.14 -7.72 8.21
C ILE A 58 2.52 -9.12 8.37
N GLU A 59 2.27 -9.82 7.25
CA GLU A 59 1.67 -11.16 7.29
C GLU A 59 2.63 -12.22 7.84
N GLU A 60 3.92 -12.02 7.73
CA GLU A 60 4.91 -12.92 8.29
C GLU A 60 5.06 -12.73 9.79
#